data_5c0d188c9c6c5dc61fb6da39207077b6
#
_entry.id   5c0d188c9c6c5dc61fb6da39207077b6
#
_cell.length_a   1.000
_cell.length_b   1.000
_cell.length_c   1.000
_cell.angle_alpha   90.00
_cell.angle_beta   90.00
_cell.angle_gamma   90.00
#
_symmetry.space_group_name_H-M   'P 1'
#
loop_
_entity.id
_entity.type
_entity.pdbx_description
1 polymer ?
#
loop_
_entity_poly.entity_id
_entity_poly.type
_entity_poly.pdbx_seq_one_letter_code
_entity_poly.pdbx_strand_id
1 'polypeptide(L)'
;GHMMVDGRPCSGALFDFGLFFFHNAHEQIKRGVAPYFYLPKMEHYLEVRLWNDIFNFAQDTLEIPRGTIKGTILIETILAAFQMDEFLWEIKDHSAGLNCGRWDYIFSFIKRFRNDPNFILPDRALVTMNCHFLSSYSQLLIKTCHRRNIHAMGGMAAQIPIRDDE
;
A
#
# COMPACT_ATOMS: atom_id res chain seq x y z
N GLY A 1 14.29 12.78 1.72
CA GLY A 1 14.42 13.22 2.97
C GLY A 1 15.41 14.29 3.35
N HIS A 2 14.99 15.57 3.23
CA HIS A 2 15.81 16.68 3.74
C HIS A 2 15.14 17.37 4.93
N MET A 3 13.98 16.87 5.37
CA MET A 3 13.29 17.40 6.53
C MET A 3 14.02 17.01 7.81
N MET A 4 14.29 17.99 8.65
CA MET A 4 14.97 17.82 9.93
C MET A 4 14.01 18.22 11.06
N VAL A 5 13.95 17.41 12.11
CA VAL A 5 13.25 17.73 13.35
C VAL A 5 14.27 17.63 14.48
N ASP A 6 14.45 18.69 15.23
CA ASP A 6 15.46 18.79 16.33
C ASP A 6 16.87 18.34 15.90
N GLY A 7 17.28 18.74 14.69
CA GLY A 7 18.59 18.43 14.13
C GLY A 7 18.75 16.97 13.64
N ARG A 8 17.68 16.18 13.59
CA ARG A 8 17.70 14.79 13.11
C ARG A 8 16.84 14.64 11.84
N PRO A 9 17.28 13.86 10.84
CA PRO A 9 16.43 13.53 9.68
C PRO A 9 15.16 12.82 10.13
N CYS A 10 14.01 13.27 9.63
CA CYS A 10 12.74 12.57 9.86
C CYS A 10 12.28 11.82 8.61
N SER A 11 11.43 10.81 8.82
CA SER A 11 10.77 10.11 7.73
C SER A 11 9.76 11.03 7.04
N GLY A 12 9.90 11.23 5.72
CA GLY A 12 8.93 12.02 4.94
C GLY A 12 7.51 11.46 5.03
N ALA A 13 7.37 10.14 4.97
CA ALA A 13 6.06 9.49 5.10
C ALA A 13 5.38 9.76 6.45
N LEU A 14 6.14 9.72 7.55
CA LEU A 14 5.60 10.01 8.88
C LEU A 14 5.32 11.49 9.07
N PHE A 15 6.12 12.37 8.48
CA PHE A 15 5.89 13.80 8.49
C PHE A 15 4.59 14.16 7.75
N ASP A 16 4.42 13.67 6.53
CA ASP A 16 3.21 13.92 5.73
C ASP A 16 1.96 13.34 6.40
N PHE A 17 2.03 12.09 6.86
CA PHE A 17 0.94 11.45 7.58
C PHE A 17 0.56 12.23 8.85
N GLY A 18 1.56 12.57 9.68
CA GLY A 18 1.33 13.25 10.95
C GLY A 18 0.66 14.60 10.77
N LEU A 19 1.19 15.45 9.88
CA LEU A 19 0.60 16.75 9.59
C LEU A 19 -0.80 16.64 9.00
N PHE A 20 -0.98 15.76 8.00
CA PHE A 20 -2.29 15.56 7.39
C PHE A 20 -3.32 15.11 8.42
N PHE A 21 -3.00 14.09 9.21
CA PHE A 21 -3.91 13.54 10.20
C PHE A 21 -4.24 14.54 11.30
N PHE A 22 -3.23 15.21 11.85
CA PHE A 22 -3.40 16.22 12.88
C PHE A 22 -4.36 17.34 12.46
N HIS A 23 -4.20 17.88 11.26
CA HIS A 23 -5.01 19.02 10.80
C HIS A 23 -6.38 18.63 10.25
N ASN A 24 -6.58 17.40 9.81
CA ASN A 24 -7.79 17.05 9.05
C ASN A 24 -8.68 15.99 9.71
N ALA A 25 -8.18 15.15 10.60
CA ALA A 25 -8.91 13.99 11.09
C ALA A 25 -10.26 14.34 11.73
N HIS A 26 -10.30 15.27 12.64
CA HIS A 26 -11.54 15.68 13.30
C HIS A 26 -12.57 16.25 12.31
N GLU A 27 -12.13 17.06 11.35
CA GLU A 27 -13.02 17.63 10.34
C GLU A 27 -13.56 16.56 9.39
N GLN A 28 -12.73 15.58 8.99
CA GLN A 28 -13.19 14.44 8.20
C GLN A 28 -14.24 13.63 8.93
N ILE A 29 -14.00 13.29 10.20
CA ILE A 29 -14.94 12.54 11.04
C ILE A 29 -16.25 13.31 11.21
N LYS A 30 -16.18 14.62 11.48
CA LYS A 30 -17.36 15.49 11.57
C LYS A 30 -18.20 15.49 10.30
N ARG A 31 -17.57 15.34 9.14
CA ARG A 31 -18.23 15.21 7.82
C ARG A 31 -18.72 13.80 7.53
N GLY A 32 -18.54 12.85 8.43
CA GLY A 32 -18.91 11.44 8.23
C GLY A 32 -17.97 10.67 7.31
N VAL A 33 -16.74 11.16 7.13
CA VAL A 33 -15.70 10.50 6.31
C VAL A 33 -14.58 10.02 7.20
N ALA A 34 -14.21 8.76 7.11
CA ALA A 34 -13.04 8.25 7.81
C ALA A 34 -11.74 8.74 7.13
N PRO A 35 -10.65 8.94 7.87
CA PRO A 35 -9.34 9.16 7.28
C PRO A 35 -8.82 7.87 6.64
N TYR A 36 -8.73 7.85 5.31
CA TYR A 36 -8.24 6.73 4.52
C TYR A 36 -6.82 6.99 4.03
N PHE A 37 -5.96 5.98 4.16
CA PHE A 37 -4.57 6.04 3.69
C PHE A 37 -4.22 4.87 2.79
N TYR A 38 -3.28 5.09 1.88
CA TYR A 38 -2.65 4.07 1.07
C TYR A 38 -1.20 3.88 1.53
N LEU A 39 -0.81 2.62 1.76
CA LEU A 39 0.51 2.26 2.26
C LEU A 39 1.29 1.54 1.14
N PRO A 40 2.21 2.26 0.45
CA PRO A 40 2.93 1.71 -0.69
C PRO A 40 4.22 0.99 -0.29
N LYS A 41 4.75 0.19 -1.22
CA LYS A 41 6.14 -0.32 -1.22
C LYS A 41 6.52 -1.19 -0.01
N MET A 42 5.56 -1.77 0.70
CA MET A 42 5.83 -2.69 1.78
C MET A 42 6.52 -3.95 1.28
N GLU A 43 7.54 -4.41 1.98
CA GLU A 43 8.26 -5.65 1.69
C GLU A 43 8.14 -6.68 2.83
N HIS A 44 7.80 -6.24 4.05
CA HIS A 44 7.75 -7.10 5.23
C HIS A 44 6.60 -6.73 6.17
N TYR A 45 6.00 -7.73 6.83
CA TYR A 45 4.88 -7.51 7.75
C TYR A 45 5.23 -6.61 8.95
N LEU A 46 6.49 -6.52 9.35
CA LEU A 46 6.94 -5.61 10.42
C LEU A 46 6.79 -4.13 10.03
N GLU A 47 6.86 -3.79 8.74
CA GLU A 47 6.58 -2.43 8.28
C GLU A 47 5.09 -2.10 8.45
N VAL A 48 4.23 -3.08 8.22
CA VAL A 48 2.79 -2.96 8.45
C VAL A 48 2.47 -2.82 9.94
N ARG A 49 3.14 -3.60 10.79
CA ARG A 49 3.05 -3.47 12.25
C ARG A 49 3.44 -2.07 12.70
N LEU A 50 4.54 -1.53 12.18
CA LEU A 50 4.97 -0.17 12.48
C LEU A 50 3.88 0.85 12.12
N TRP A 51 3.26 0.73 10.95
CA TRP A 51 2.15 1.61 10.58
C TRP A 51 0.93 1.45 11.48
N ASN A 52 0.60 0.24 11.90
CA ASN A 52 -0.47 0.00 12.87
C ASN A 52 -0.19 0.68 14.22
N ASP A 53 1.05 0.60 14.71
CA ASP A 53 1.47 1.27 15.94
C ASP A 53 1.39 2.80 15.80
N ILE A 54 1.79 3.34 14.64
CA ILE A 54 1.67 4.77 14.32
C ILE A 54 0.19 5.20 14.27
N PHE A 55 -0.67 4.41 13.66
CA PHE A 55 -2.12 4.71 13.62
C PHE A 55 -2.74 4.72 15.02
N ASN A 56 -2.38 3.75 15.85
CA ASN A 56 -2.82 3.71 17.23
C ASN A 56 -2.35 4.94 18.01
N PHE A 57 -1.05 5.24 17.92
CA PHE A 57 -0.46 6.41 18.59
C PHE A 57 -1.11 7.72 18.16
N ALA A 58 -1.33 7.91 16.87
CA ALA A 58 -1.94 9.12 16.32
C ALA A 58 -3.39 9.30 16.77
N GLN A 59 -4.17 8.20 16.77
CA GLN A 59 -5.56 8.21 17.23
C GLN A 59 -5.64 8.50 18.75
N ASP A 60 -4.82 7.84 19.55
CA ASP A 60 -4.77 8.07 21.00
C ASP A 60 -4.40 9.53 21.31
N THR A 61 -3.42 10.10 20.58
CA THR A 61 -2.97 11.49 20.77
C THR A 61 -4.06 12.51 20.48
N LEU A 62 -4.92 12.25 19.52
CA LEU A 62 -6.03 13.12 19.13
C LEU A 62 -7.38 12.72 19.76
N GLU A 63 -7.39 11.80 20.71
CA GLU A 63 -8.60 11.27 21.35
C GLU A 63 -9.63 10.74 20.34
N ILE A 64 -9.13 10.13 19.25
CA ILE A 64 -9.94 9.50 18.22
C ILE A 64 -10.00 7.98 18.50
N PRO A 65 -11.15 7.32 18.42
CA PRO A 65 -11.25 5.89 18.65
C PRO A 65 -10.32 5.09 17.72
N ARG A 66 -9.59 4.11 18.26
CA ARG A 66 -8.76 3.20 17.45
C ARG A 66 -9.64 2.47 16.44
N GLY A 67 -9.09 2.23 15.26
CA GLY A 67 -9.83 1.64 14.14
C GLY A 67 -10.62 2.66 13.30
N THR A 68 -10.59 3.95 13.64
CA THR A 68 -11.17 5.03 12.80
C THR A 68 -10.36 5.23 11.53
N ILE A 69 -9.04 5.22 11.62
CA ILE A 69 -8.15 5.22 10.44
C ILE A 69 -8.37 3.93 9.64
N LYS A 70 -8.44 4.06 8.32
CA LYS A 70 -8.48 2.94 7.40
C LYS A 70 -7.29 2.99 6.44
N GLY A 71 -6.58 1.87 6.35
CA GLY A 71 -5.41 1.72 5.50
C GLY A 71 -5.62 0.64 4.44
N THR A 72 -5.32 0.99 3.18
CA THR A 72 -5.18 0.03 2.10
C THR A 72 -3.70 -0.22 1.85
N ILE A 73 -3.27 -1.47 1.85
CA ILE A 73 -1.89 -1.82 1.56
C ILE A 73 -1.77 -2.21 0.10
N LEU A 74 -0.82 -1.59 -0.61
CA LEU A 74 -0.47 -2.02 -1.96
C LEU A 74 0.45 -3.23 -1.89
N ILE A 75 -0.01 -4.33 -2.46
CA ILE A 75 0.82 -5.50 -2.68
C ILE A 75 1.49 -5.30 -4.04
N GLU A 76 2.63 -4.67 -4.01
CA GLU A 76 3.35 -4.21 -5.21
C GLU A 76 4.84 -4.55 -5.17
N THR A 77 5.24 -5.40 -4.24
CA THR A 77 6.58 -6.00 -4.20
C THR A 77 6.47 -7.52 -4.18
N ILE A 78 7.46 -8.19 -4.74
CA ILE A 78 7.51 -9.67 -4.74
C ILE A 78 7.46 -10.21 -3.30
N LEU A 79 8.17 -9.58 -2.38
CA LEU A 79 8.22 -10.03 -0.98
C LEU A 79 6.87 -9.92 -0.28
N ALA A 80 6.13 -8.85 -0.52
CA ALA A 80 4.79 -8.65 0.03
C ALA A 80 3.81 -9.74 -0.41
N ALA A 81 3.92 -10.23 -1.64
CA ALA A 81 3.04 -11.26 -2.17
C ALA A 81 3.07 -12.57 -1.35
N PHE A 82 4.16 -12.84 -0.67
CA PHE A 82 4.33 -14.04 0.18
C PHE A 82 3.91 -13.81 1.64
N GLN A 83 3.51 -12.60 2.02
CA GLN A 83 3.18 -12.24 3.42
C GLN A 83 1.81 -11.54 3.52
N MET A 84 0.91 -11.77 2.59
CA MET A 84 -0.40 -11.07 2.57
C MET A 84 -1.25 -11.38 3.80
N ASP A 85 -1.22 -12.61 4.32
CA ASP A 85 -1.94 -12.99 5.52
C ASP A 85 -1.39 -12.26 6.76
N GLU A 86 -0.08 -12.20 6.89
CA GLU A 86 0.61 -11.51 7.97
C GLU A 86 0.33 -10.00 7.89
N PHE A 87 0.35 -9.43 6.69
CA PHE A 87 0.01 -8.03 6.46
C PHE A 87 -1.39 -7.70 6.97
N LEU A 88 -2.39 -8.50 6.58
CA LEU A 88 -3.77 -8.31 7.04
C LEU A 88 -3.94 -8.51 8.54
N TRP A 89 -3.18 -9.43 9.13
CA TRP A 89 -3.19 -9.64 10.57
C TRP A 89 -2.65 -8.44 11.35
N GLU A 90 -1.52 -7.89 10.92
CA GLU A 90 -0.88 -6.77 11.61
C GLU A 90 -1.72 -5.48 11.60
N ILE A 91 -2.50 -5.27 10.56
CA ILE A 91 -3.33 -4.05 10.42
C ILE A 91 -4.84 -4.32 10.58
N LYS A 92 -5.22 -5.44 11.13
CA LYS A 92 -6.62 -5.93 11.12
C LYS A 92 -7.67 -4.91 11.58
N ASP A 93 -7.36 -4.08 12.56
CA ASP A 93 -8.28 -3.09 13.12
C ASP A 93 -8.44 -1.85 12.21
N HIS A 94 -7.48 -1.63 11.33
CA HIS A 94 -7.43 -0.49 10.41
C HIS A 94 -7.55 -0.89 8.94
N SER A 95 -7.61 -2.18 8.61
CA SER A 95 -7.57 -2.63 7.22
C SER A 95 -8.80 -2.19 6.43
N ALA A 96 -8.56 -1.56 5.27
CA ALA A 96 -9.56 -1.36 4.24
C ALA A 96 -9.45 -2.39 3.11
N GLY A 97 -8.36 -3.18 3.08
CA GLY A 97 -8.11 -4.20 2.09
C GLY A 97 -6.71 -4.15 1.50
N LEU A 98 -6.47 -4.99 0.51
CA LEU A 98 -5.24 -5.01 -0.27
C LEU A 98 -5.50 -4.52 -1.70
N ASN A 99 -4.54 -3.80 -2.25
CA ASN A 99 -4.57 -3.33 -3.64
C ASN A 99 -3.55 -4.12 -4.48
N CYS A 100 -3.98 -4.55 -5.66
CA CYS A 100 -3.16 -5.28 -6.62
C CYS A 100 -2.41 -4.29 -7.53
N GLY A 101 -1.22 -3.82 -7.12
CA GLY A 101 -0.40 -2.90 -7.90
C GLY A 101 0.32 -3.62 -9.05
N ARG A 102 0.07 -3.22 -10.30
CA ARG A 102 0.62 -3.90 -11.49
C ARG A 102 2.07 -3.50 -11.79
N TRP A 103 2.32 -2.22 -12.02
CA TRP A 103 3.60 -1.75 -12.53
C TRP A 103 4.73 -1.97 -11.54
N ASP A 104 4.53 -1.59 -10.30
CA ASP A 104 5.54 -1.75 -9.26
C ASP A 104 5.83 -3.21 -8.95
N TYR A 105 4.84 -4.10 -9.07
CA TYR A 105 5.04 -5.53 -8.92
C TYR A 105 5.95 -6.09 -10.02
N ILE A 106 5.74 -5.67 -11.28
CA ILE A 106 6.62 -6.02 -12.40
C ILE A 106 8.04 -5.47 -12.16
N PHE A 107 8.17 -4.21 -11.76
CA PHE A 107 9.47 -3.61 -11.47
C PHE A 107 10.18 -4.27 -10.28
N SER A 108 9.45 -4.68 -9.26
CA SER A 108 9.99 -5.45 -8.15
C SER A 108 10.56 -6.79 -8.63
N PHE A 109 9.85 -7.49 -9.53
CA PHE A 109 10.34 -8.72 -10.14
C PHE A 109 11.65 -8.48 -10.90
N ILE A 110 11.67 -7.50 -11.81
CA ILE A 110 12.87 -7.14 -12.59
C ILE A 110 14.03 -6.81 -11.64
N LYS A 111 13.80 -6.00 -10.64
CA LYS A 111 14.82 -5.59 -9.66
C LYS A 111 15.43 -6.79 -8.93
N ARG A 112 14.59 -7.73 -8.50
CA ARG A 112 15.04 -8.89 -7.70
C ARG A 112 15.77 -9.94 -8.53
N PHE A 113 15.33 -10.17 -9.76
CA PHE A 113 15.86 -11.23 -10.62
C PHE A 113 16.79 -10.74 -11.74
N ARG A 114 17.20 -9.47 -11.74
CA ARG A 114 17.97 -8.82 -12.81
C ARG A 114 19.30 -9.51 -13.19
N ASN A 115 19.85 -10.33 -12.33
CA ASN A 115 21.13 -11.00 -12.55
C ASN A 115 20.97 -12.43 -13.09
N ASP A 116 19.74 -12.91 -13.28
CA ASP A 116 19.46 -14.26 -13.79
C ASP A 116 18.76 -14.16 -15.14
N PRO A 117 19.42 -14.62 -16.24
CA PRO A 117 18.87 -14.54 -17.59
C PRO A 117 17.58 -15.34 -17.79
N ASN A 118 17.30 -16.32 -16.93
CA ASN A 118 16.06 -17.10 -17.00
C ASN A 118 14.81 -16.29 -16.59
N PHE A 119 14.99 -15.13 -15.95
CA PHE A 119 13.90 -14.27 -15.49
C PHE A 119 13.74 -12.99 -16.31
N ILE A 120 14.26 -12.96 -17.54
CA ILE A 120 14.04 -11.85 -18.46
C ILE A 120 12.58 -11.84 -18.90
N LEU A 121 11.89 -10.72 -18.65
CA LEU A 121 10.51 -10.53 -19.10
C LEU A 121 10.50 -10.06 -20.57
N PRO A 122 9.42 -10.38 -21.32
CA PRO A 122 9.23 -9.85 -22.66
C PRO A 122 8.95 -8.34 -22.63
N ASP A 123 8.71 -7.75 -23.81
CA ASP A 123 8.28 -6.35 -23.91
C ASP A 123 7.10 -6.06 -23.00
N ARG A 124 7.09 -4.86 -22.42
CA ARG A 124 6.07 -4.39 -21.45
C ARG A 124 4.64 -4.56 -21.95
N ALA A 125 4.41 -4.38 -23.24
CA ALA A 125 3.08 -4.52 -23.84
C ALA A 125 2.52 -5.95 -23.73
N LEU A 126 3.39 -6.95 -23.63
CA LEU A 126 3.03 -8.36 -23.48
C LEU A 126 2.83 -8.78 -22.01
N VAL A 127 3.31 -7.99 -21.04
CA VAL A 127 3.17 -8.28 -19.61
C VAL A 127 1.84 -7.73 -19.11
N THR A 128 0.76 -8.37 -19.53
CA THR A 128 -0.62 -8.00 -19.15
C THR A 128 -1.10 -8.76 -17.93
N MET A 129 -2.23 -8.34 -17.33
CA MET A 129 -2.84 -9.06 -16.19
C MET A 129 -3.27 -10.49 -16.52
N ASN A 130 -3.36 -10.84 -17.80
CA ASN A 130 -3.71 -12.19 -18.26
C ASN A 130 -2.52 -13.14 -18.35
N CYS A 131 -1.28 -12.65 -18.29
CA CYS A 131 -0.13 -13.55 -18.24
C CYS A 131 -0.08 -14.27 -16.90
N HIS A 132 0.41 -15.51 -16.91
CA HIS A 132 0.42 -16.40 -15.74
C HIS A 132 1.00 -15.74 -14.49
N PHE A 133 2.10 -15.03 -14.64
CA PHE A 133 2.79 -14.30 -13.57
C PHE A 133 1.86 -13.34 -12.81
N LEU A 134 1.18 -12.43 -13.52
CA LEU A 134 0.31 -11.44 -12.89
C LEU A 134 -1.07 -12.00 -12.53
N SER A 135 -1.59 -12.93 -13.31
CA SER A 135 -2.84 -13.60 -13.02
C SER A 135 -2.76 -14.40 -11.71
N SER A 136 -1.71 -15.18 -11.51
CA SER A 136 -1.50 -15.94 -10.28
C SER A 136 -1.40 -15.04 -9.04
N TYR A 137 -0.67 -13.94 -9.15
CA TYR A 137 -0.53 -12.94 -8.11
C TYR A 137 -1.87 -12.31 -7.73
N SER A 138 -2.64 -11.86 -8.72
CA SER A 138 -3.95 -11.24 -8.47
C SER A 138 -4.96 -12.21 -7.88
N GLN A 139 -4.99 -13.47 -8.34
CA GLN A 139 -5.84 -14.52 -7.78
C GLN A 139 -5.48 -14.84 -6.33
N LEU A 140 -4.19 -14.90 -6.01
CA LEU A 140 -3.73 -15.10 -4.64
C LEU A 140 -4.18 -13.97 -3.73
N LEU A 141 -4.06 -12.72 -4.17
CA LEU A 141 -4.52 -11.56 -3.43
C LEU A 141 -6.03 -11.61 -3.17
N ILE A 142 -6.83 -11.86 -4.20
CA ILE A 142 -8.29 -11.97 -4.09
C ILE A 142 -8.66 -13.08 -3.09
N LYS A 143 -8.07 -14.27 -3.25
CA LYS A 143 -8.33 -15.41 -2.36
C LYS A 143 -7.99 -15.10 -0.90
N THR A 144 -6.86 -14.45 -0.67
CA THR A 144 -6.41 -14.08 0.68
C THR A 144 -7.35 -13.06 1.31
N CYS A 145 -7.71 -12.01 0.59
CA CYS A 145 -8.65 -11.00 1.05
C CYS A 145 -10.02 -11.62 1.39
N HIS A 146 -10.59 -12.38 0.49
CA HIS A 146 -11.91 -12.99 0.70
C HIS A 146 -11.92 -13.97 1.87
N ARG A 147 -10.88 -14.77 2.04
CA ARG A 147 -10.74 -15.66 3.20
C ARG A 147 -10.74 -14.89 4.53
N ARG A 148 -10.26 -13.66 4.54
CA ARG A 148 -10.19 -12.76 5.71
C ARG A 148 -11.37 -11.80 5.78
N ASN A 149 -12.36 -11.94 4.89
CA ASN A 149 -13.52 -11.06 4.81
C ASN A 149 -13.15 -9.56 4.69
N ILE A 150 -12.16 -9.27 3.84
CA ILE A 150 -11.67 -7.94 3.54
C ILE A 150 -11.69 -7.67 2.03
N HIS A 151 -11.68 -6.39 1.63
CA HIS A 151 -11.74 -6.02 0.21
C HIS A 151 -10.45 -6.32 -0.53
N ALA A 152 -10.61 -6.84 -1.76
CA ALA A 152 -9.55 -6.93 -2.76
C ALA A 152 -9.79 -5.85 -3.81
N MET A 153 -8.80 -4.97 -4.01
CA MET A 153 -8.89 -3.84 -4.93
C MET A 153 -7.97 -4.07 -6.12
N GLY A 154 -8.47 -3.83 -7.33
CA GLY A 154 -7.66 -3.83 -8.55
C GLY A 154 -6.72 -2.63 -8.60
N GLY A 155 -5.68 -2.74 -9.43
CA GLY A 155 -4.79 -1.61 -9.74
C GLY A 155 -5.53 -0.53 -10.54
N MET A 156 -5.03 0.70 -10.47
CA MET A 156 -5.56 1.81 -11.26
C MET A 156 -5.12 1.70 -12.73
N ALA A 157 -6.03 1.97 -13.65
CA ALA A 157 -5.69 2.28 -15.03
C ALA A 157 -5.33 3.78 -15.08
N ALA A 158 -4.07 4.11 -14.81
CA ALA A 158 -3.60 5.49 -14.91
C ALA A 158 -3.33 5.82 -16.38
N GLN A 159 -4.30 6.41 -17.04
CA GLN A 159 -4.12 7.02 -18.35
C GLN A 159 -3.81 8.50 -18.13
N ILE A 160 -2.60 8.90 -18.46
CA ILE A 160 -2.18 10.30 -18.41
C ILE A 160 -2.49 10.89 -19.78
N PRO A 161 -3.37 11.93 -19.88
CA PRO A 161 -3.61 12.60 -21.14
C PRO A 161 -2.29 13.15 -21.73
N ILE A 162 -2.07 12.92 -23.01
CA ILE A 162 -0.95 13.52 -23.74
C ILE A 162 -1.28 14.99 -23.94
N ARG A 163 -0.35 15.88 -23.62
CA ARG A 163 -0.58 17.35 -23.59
C ARG A 163 -0.97 17.97 -24.93
N ASP A 164 -0.67 17.29 -26.02
CA ASP A 164 -0.81 17.79 -27.41
C ASP A 164 -1.78 16.92 -28.23
N ASP A 165 -2.64 16.15 -27.59
CA ASP A 165 -3.70 15.38 -28.24
C ASP A 165 -4.97 16.23 -28.25
N GLU A 166 -5.12 17.08 -29.32
CA GLU A 166 -6.35 17.80 -29.67
C GLU A 166 -7.24 16.96 -30.60
#